data_3da818cea312278815b2c7dd90bfec84
#
_entry.id   3da818cea312278815b2c7dd90bfec84
#
_cell.length_a   1.000
_cell.length_b   1.000
_cell.length_c   1.000
_cell.angle_alpha   90.00
_cell.angle_beta   90.00
_cell.angle_gamma   90.00
#
_symmetry.space_group_name_H-M   'P 1'
#
loop_
_entity.id
_entity.type
_entity.pdbx_description
1 polymer ?
#
loop_
_entity_poly.entity_id
_entity_poly.type
_entity_poly.pdbx_seq_one_letter_code
_entity_poly.pdbx_strand_id
1 'polypeptide(L)'
;MTTVREIYNTLFAFAPASMKMDWDNVGLLCGRFDAPVDTVLVALDPMPDVIAEAKETGAQCIVTHHPLFFDAPNAINDGSYAGRCLLELAEAKIAAINLHTNLDVCPGGVNDTLAETLGLTDVSVLN
;
A
#
# COMPACT_ATOMS: atom_id res chain seq x y z
N MET A 1 -9.29 -13.30 -14.84
CA MET A 1 -9.00 -11.86 -14.69
C MET A 1 -8.67 -11.66 -13.23
N THR A 2 -7.49 -11.14 -12.92
CA THR A 2 -7.05 -10.90 -11.53
C THR A 2 -7.91 -9.82 -10.87
N THR A 3 -8.14 -9.94 -9.58
CA THR A 3 -8.93 -8.98 -8.79
C THR A 3 -8.07 -8.30 -7.72
N VAL A 4 -8.52 -7.16 -7.21
CA VAL A 4 -7.90 -6.49 -6.06
C VAL A 4 -7.75 -7.45 -4.87
N ARG A 5 -8.73 -8.33 -4.65
CA ARG A 5 -8.70 -9.34 -3.57
C ARG A 5 -7.56 -10.35 -3.74
N GLU A 6 -7.31 -10.81 -4.95
CA GLU A 6 -6.22 -11.76 -5.21
C GLU A 6 -4.86 -11.11 -5.01
N ILE A 7 -4.70 -9.85 -5.47
CA ILE A 7 -3.50 -9.05 -5.20
C ILE A 7 -3.32 -8.86 -3.68
N TYR A 8 -4.35 -8.41 -2.99
CA TYR A 8 -4.35 -8.25 -1.54
C TYR A 8 -3.92 -9.54 -0.83
N ASN A 9 -4.56 -10.65 -1.16
CA ASN A 9 -4.27 -11.95 -0.53
C ASN A 9 -2.82 -12.38 -0.77
N THR A 10 -2.29 -12.16 -1.96
CA THR A 10 -0.88 -12.48 -2.30
C THR A 10 0.09 -11.63 -1.47
N LEU A 11 -0.14 -10.33 -1.41
CA LEU A 11 0.69 -9.40 -0.64
C LEU A 11 0.65 -9.70 0.86
N PHE A 12 -0.54 -9.95 1.40
CA PHE A 12 -0.70 -10.23 2.84
C PHE A 12 -0.41 -11.68 3.24
N ALA A 13 -0.25 -12.59 2.29
CA ALA A 13 0.37 -13.89 2.55
C ALA A 13 1.89 -13.76 2.73
N PHE A 14 2.54 -12.82 2.02
CA PHE A 14 3.95 -12.50 2.17
C PHE A 14 4.24 -11.67 3.43
N ALA A 15 3.50 -10.59 3.63
CA ALA A 15 3.62 -9.68 4.78
C ALA A 15 2.30 -9.60 5.57
N PRO A 16 2.02 -10.57 6.47
CA PRO A 16 0.74 -10.64 7.21
C PRO A 16 0.43 -9.37 7.99
N ALA A 17 -0.82 -8.91 7.95
CA ALA A 17 -1.27 -7.73 8.69
C ALA A 17 -1.07 -7.85 10.22
N SER A 18 -0.99 -9.08 10.75
CA SER A 18 -0.72 -9.34 12.17
C SER A 18 0.69 -8.92 12.60
N MET A 19 1.60 -8.67 11.65
CA MET A 19 2.97 -8.24 11.92
C MET A 19 3.12 -6.72 12.01
N LYS A 20 2.09 -5.95 11.68
CA LYS A 20 2.13 -4.49 11.78
C LYS A 20 2.19 -3.99 13.22
N MET A 21 2.72 -2.80 13.43
CA MET A 21 2.64 -2.09 14.71
C MET A 21 1.18 -1.74 15.05
N ASP A 22 0.84 -1.68 16.35
CA ASP A 22 -0.53 -1.47 16.83
C ASP A 22 -1.15 -0.15 16.33
N TRP A 23 -0.33 0.89 16.17
CA TRP A 23 -0.75 2.21 15.68
C TRP A 23 -0.86 2.31 14.16
N ASP A 24 -0.40 1.27 13.44
CA ASP A 24 -0.28 1.32 11.97
C ASP A 24 -1.58 0.94 11.26
N ASN A 25 -1.73 1.46 10.04
CA ASN A 25 -2.88 1.21 9.19
C ASN A 25 -2.42 0.61 7.84
N VAL A 26 -2.63 -0.68 7.66
CA VAL A 26 -2.26 -1.40 6.45
C VAL A 26 -3.48 -2.08 5.83
N GLY A 27 -3.47 -2.25 4.52
CA GLY A 27 -4.53 -2.96 3.82
C GLY A 27 -5.06 -2.24 2.60
N LEU A 28 -6.29 -2.57 2.21
CA LEU A 28 -7.03 -1.85 1.17
C LEU A 28 -7.66 -0.60 1.79
N LEU A 29 -7.05 0.56 1.57
CA LEU A 29 -7.51 1.83 2.14
C LEU A 29 -8.56 2.53 1.26
N CYS A 30 -8.57 2.26 -0.03
CA CYS A 30 -9.57 2.74 -0.98
C CYS A 30 -9.80 1.69 -2.06
N GLY A 31 -11.05 1.54 -2.51
CA GLY A 31 -11.38 0.67 -3.64
C GLY A 31 -12.29 -0.50 -3.30
N ARG A 32 -12.48 -1.38 -4.27
CA ARG A 32 -13.35 -2.56 -4.19
C ARG A 32 -12.53 -3.82 -4.34
N PHE A 33 -12.72 -4.78 -3.45
CA PHE A 33 -12.04 -6.08 -3.49
C PHE A 33 -12.32 -6.90 -4.76
N ASP A 34 -13.49 -6.74 -5.35
CA ASP A 34 -13.95 -7.47 -6.54
C ASP A 34 -13.60 -6.76 -7.86
N ALA A 35 -12.97 -5.58 -7.79
CA ALA A 35 -12.57 -4.86 -8.98
C ALA A 35 -11.52 -5.64 -9.78
N PRO A 36 -11.64 -5.74 -11.12
CA PRO A 36 -10.65 -6.37 -11.96
C PRO A 36 -9.38 -5.51 -12.06
N VAL A 37 -8.23 -6.16 -12.15
CA VAL A 37 -6.92 -5.51 -12.24
C VAL A 37 -6.07 -6.21 -13.29
N ASP A 38 -5.61 -5.45 -14.28
CA ASP A 38 -4.62 -5.88 -15.27
C ASP A 38 -3.26 -5.21 -15.03
N THR A 39 -3.28 -3.98 -14.52
CA THR A 39 -2.07 -3.17 -14.27
C THR A 39 -2.03 -2.68 -12.84
N VAL A 40 -0.89 -2.88 -12.20
CA VAL A 40 -0.58 -2.39 -10.84
C VAL A 40 0.55 -1.37 -10.93
N LEU A 41 0.36 -0.20 -10.34
CA LEU A 41 1.43 0.77 -10.11
C LEU A 41 1.99 0.57 -8.70
N VAL A 42 3.32 0.49 -8.59
CA VAL A 42 4.00 0.37 -7.29
C VAL A 42 4.74 1.66 -7.00
N ALA A 43 4.54 2.23 -5.83
CA ALA A 43 5.17 3.48 -5.41
C ALA A 43 5.49 3.47 -3.91
N LEU A 44 6.26 4.45 -3.46
CA LEU A 44 6.55 4.61 -2.02
C LEU A 44 5.35 5.22 -1.29
N ASP A 45 4.78 6.27 -1.85
CA ASP A 45 3.70 7.08 -1.28
C ASP A 45 2.51 7.19 -2.24
N PRO A 46 1.27 7.26 -1.73
CA PRO A 46 0.07 7.49 -2.54
C PRO A 46 -0.14 8.99 -2.81
N MET A 47 0.85 9.64 -3.44
CA MET A 47 0.87 11.08 -3.73
C MET A 47 -0.02 11.43 -4.93
N PRO A 48 -0.48 12.68 -5.09
CA PRO A 48 -1.29 13.11 -6.23
C PRO A 48 -0.66 12.85 -7.60
N ASP A 49 0.66 12.98 -7.72
CA ASP A 49 1.42 12.67 -8.93
C ASP A 49 1.40 11.16 -9.24
N VAL A 50 1.50 10.30 -8.23
CA VAL A 50 1.36 8.85 -8.37
C VAL A 50 -0.06 8.47 -8.80
N ILE A 51 -1.08 9.15 -8.26
CA ILE A 51 -2.48 8.93 -8.69
C ILE A 51 -2.67 9.39 -10.14
N ALA A 52 -2.06 10.52 -10.53
CA ALA A 52 -2.08 10.99 -11.91
C ALA A 52 -1.40 9.99 -12.86
N GLU A 53 -0.22 9.48 -12.50
CA GLU A 53 0.49 8.45 -13.26
C GLU A 53 -0.36 7.16 -13.39
N ALA A 54 -1.04 6.72 -12.33
CA ALA A 54 -1.93 5.58 -12.40
C ALA A 54 -3.08 5.79 -13.39
N LYS A 55 -3.65 7.00 -13.45
CA LYS A 55 -4.67 7.38 -14.44
C LYS A 55 -4.11 7.35 -15.86
N GLU A 56 -2.93 7.90 -16.07
CA GLU A 56 -2.25 7.97 -17.39
C GLU A 56 -1.86 6.59 -17.91
N THR A 57 -1.37 5.72 -17.04
CA THR A 57 -0.96 4.35 -17.38
C THR A 57 -2.11 3.36 -17.41
N GLY A 58 -3.30 3.77 -16.98
CA GLY A 58 -4.47 2.92 -16.88
C GLY A 58 -4.36 1.84 -15.78
N ALA A 59 -3.58 2.10 -14.72
CA ALA A 59 -3.50 1.19 -13.59
C ALA A 59 -4.81 1.20 -12.78
N GLN A 60 -5.32 0.03 -12.42
CA GLN A 60 -6.52 -0.13 -11.62
C GLN A 60 -6.21 -0.30 -10.12
N CYS A 61 -4.95 -0.52 -9.77
CA CYS A 61 -4.51 -0.69 -8.40
C CYS A 61 -3.16 0.02 -8.20
N ILE A 62 -3.03 0.76 -7.11
CA ILE A 62 -1.77 1.29 -6.60
C ILE A 62 -1.40 0.49 -5.36
N VAL A 63 -0.15 0.03 -5.29
CA VAL A 63 0.43 -0.59 -4.10
C VAL A 63 1.52 0.32 -3.57
N THR A 64 1.41 0.75 -2.31
CA THR A 64 2.38 1.65 -1.68
C THR A 64 2.96 1.06 -0.40
N HIS A 65 4.13 1.56 0.01
CA HIS A 65 4.68 1.31 1.34
C HIS A 65 3.94 2.16 2.38
N HIS A 66 3.93 3.47 2.21
CA HIS A 66 3.27 4.36 3.15
C HIS A 66 1.74 4.36 2.95
N PRO A 67 0.97 4.41 4.05
CA PRO A 67 -0.48 4.52 3.97
C PRO A 67 -0.93 5.93 3.56
N LEU A 68 -2.09 6.01 2.93
CA LEU A 68 -2.73 7.29 2.61
C LEU A 68 -3.13 8.08 3.86
N PHE A 69 -3.47 7.37 4.93
CA PHE A 69 -3.80 7.91 6.25
C PHE A 69 -3.56 6.85 7.33
N PHE A 70 -3.15 7.28 8.52
CA PHE A 70 -3.03 6.41 9.69
C PHE A 70 -4.37 6.31 10.43
N ASP A 71 -4.99 7.45 10.73
CA ASP A 71 -6.30 7.52 11.35
C ASP A 71 -7.39 7.66 10.30
N ALA A 72 -8.48 6.92 10.47
CA ALA A 72 -9.62 7.01 9.56
C ALA A 72 -10.15 8.44 9.48
N PRO A 73 -10.32 9.02 8.29
CA PRO A 73 -10.80 10.39 8.16
C PRO A 73 -12.25 10.52 8.62
N ASN A 74 -12.55 11.54 9.42
CA ASN A 74 -13.91 11.83 9.88
C ASN A 74 -14.82 12.37 8.76
N ALA A 75 -14.22 12.86 7.66
CA ALA A 75 -14.93 13.35 6.48
C ALA A 75 -14.07 13.13 5.24
N ILE A 76 -14.73 12.86 4.12
CA ILE A 76 -14.09 12.75 2.79
C ILE A 76 -14.58 13.93 1.97
N ASN A 77 -13.71 14.90 1.77
CA ASN A 77 -13.96 16.09 0.95
C ASN A 77 -12.63 16.68 0.46
N ASP A 78 -12.68 17.68 -0.38
CA ASP A 78 -11.51 18.32 -0.99
C ASP A 78 -10.77 19.30 -0.04
N GLY A 79 -11.26 19.50 1.17
CA GLY A 79 -10.64 20.36 2.18
C GLY A 79 -9.37 19.79 2.82
N SER A 80 -9.15 18.47 2.72
CA SER A 80 -7.96 17.81 3.25
C SER A 80 -7.15 17.10 2.16
N TYR A 81 -5.85 16.88 2.43
CA TYR A 81 -4.99 16.13 1.52
C TYR A 81 -5.50 14.69 1.27
N ALA A 82 -5.73 13.95 2.35
CA ALA A 82 -6.22 12.59 2.27
C ALA A 82 -7.59 12.50 1.60
N GLY A 83 -8.48 13.48 1.88
CA GLY A 83 -9.80 13.55 1.26
C GLY A 83 -9.73 13.75 -0.24
N ARG A 84 -8.88 14.65 -0.74
CA ARG A 84 -8.67 14.84 -2.19
C ARG A 84 -8.17 13.56 -2.85
N CYS A 85 -7.14 12.92 -2.29
CA CYS A 85 -6.61 11.67 -2.82
C CYS A 85 -7.66 10.55 -2.83
N LEU A 86 -8.45 10.43 -1.76
CA LEU A 86 -9.54 9.44 -1.70
C LEU A 86 -10.60 9.68 -2.78
N LEU A 87 -11.01 10.94 -2.98
CA LEU A 87 -11.97 11.29 -4.03
C LEU A 87 -11.42 10.95 -5.41
N GLU A 88 -10.19 11.34 -5.70
CA GLU A 88 -9.55 11.06 -6.99
C GLU A 88 -9.41 9.57 -7.28
N LEU A 89 -9.00 8.78 -6.28
CA LEU A 89 -8.92 7.32 -6.38
C LEU A 89 -10.30 6.70 -6.65
N ALA A 90 -11.31 7.12 -5.87
CA ALA A 90 -12.67 6.59 -5.98
C ALA A 90 -13.31 6.93 -7.33
N GLU A 91 -13.19 8.18 -7.79
CA GLU A 91 -13.70 8.65 -9.08
C GLU A 91 -13.03 7.95 -10.26
N ALA A 92 -11.71 7.72 -10.17
CA ALA A 92 -10.95 6.97 -11.17
C ALA A 92 -11.13 5.45 -11.06
N LYS A 93 -11.82 4.95 -10.02
CA LYS A 93 -11.99 3.52 -9.71
C LYS A 93 -10.65 2.79 -9.51
N ILE A 94 -9.67 3.47 -8.96
CA ILE A 94 -8.35 2.92 -8.65
C ILE A 94 -8.35 2.46 -7.20
N ALA A 95 -7.95 1.20 -6.97
CA ALA A 95 -7.75 0.67 -5.63
C ALA A 95 -6.39 1.10 -5.07
N ALA A 96 -6.32 1.37 -3.77
CA ALA A 96 -5.07 1.67 -3.07
C ALA A 96 -4.85 0.69 -1.91
N ILE A 97 -3.79 -0.10 -2.02
CA ILE A 97 -3.33 -1.06 -1.02
C ILE A 97 -1.99 -0.59 -0.49
N ASN A 98 -1.77 -0.67 0.82
CA ASN A 98 -0.46 -0.43 1.39
C ASN A 98 -0.02 -1.57 2.31
N LEU A 99 1.31 -1.77 2.33
CA LEU A 99 2.04 -2.60 3.29
C LEU A 99 3.12 -1.71 3.91
N HIS A 100 3.10 -1.53 5.21
CA HIS A 100 3.96 -0.60 5.91
C HIS A 100 4.84 -1.33 6.92
N THR A 101 4.62 -1.18 8.21
CA THR A 101 5.45 -1.83 9.22
C THR A 101 5.41 -3.35 9.18
N ASN A 102 4.33 -3.95 8.69
CA ASN A 102 4.28 -5.39 8.45
C ASN A 102 5.28 -5.83 7.36
N LEU A 103 5.50 -5.01 6.32
CA LEU A 103 6.49 -5.28 5.28
C LEU A 103 7.92 -5.02 5.78
N ASP A 104 8.11 -4.07 6.70
CA ASP A 104 9.43 -3.80 7.29
C ASP A 104 9.97 -5.01 8.04
N VAL A 105 9.12 -5.67 8.81
CA VAL A 105 9.53 -6.71 9.78
C VAL A 105 9.31 -8.14 9.29
N CYS A 106 8.58 -8.37 8.19
CA CYS A 106 8.37 -9.72 7.70
C CYS A 106 9.67 -10.33 7.15
N PRO A 107 9.84 -11.66 7.23
CA PRO A 107 10.99 -12.33 6.62
C PRO A 107 11.08 -12.02 5.11
N GLY A 108 12.26 -11.60 4.65
CA GLY A 108 12.48 -11.15 3.27
C GLY A 108 11.89 -9.77 2.94
N GLY A 109 11.42 -9.03 3.95
CA GLY A 109 10.87 -7.70 3.82
C GLY A 109 11.94 -6.61 3.71
N VAL A 110 11.55 -5.36 4.01
CA VAL A 110 12.41 -4.18 3.80
C VAL A 110 13.71 -4.26 4.61
N ASN A 111 13.62 -4.63 5.88
CA ASN A 111 14.80 -4.68 6.75
C ASN A 111 15.79 -5.76 6.31
N ASP A 112 15.30 -6.94 5.94
CA ASP A 112 16.16 -8.02 5.45
C ASP A 112 16.81 -7.64 4.11
N THR A 113 16.03 -7.09 3.19
CA THR A 113 16.52 -6.63 1.88
C THR A 113 17.57 -5.53 2.03
N LEU A 114 17.38 -4.61 2.98
CA LEU A 114 18.34 -3.55 3.27
C LEU A 114 19.65 -4.15 3.83
N ALA A 115 19.56 -5.07 4.78
CA ALA A 115 20.71 -5.75 5.35
C ALA A 115 21.52 -6.50 4.27
N GLU A 116 20.85 -7.25 3.41
CA GLU A 116 21.47 -7.95 2.27
C GLU A 116 22.15 -6.97 1.31
N THR A 117 21.48 -5.87 0.96
CA THR A 117 22.01 -4.83 0.05
C THR A 117 23.29 -4.19 0.61
N LEU A 118 23.35 -4.01 1.92
CA LEU A 118 24.54 -3.49 2.61
C LEU A 118 25.62 -4.55 2.87
N GLY A 119 25.39 -5.82 2.51
CA GLY A 119 26.31 -6.92 2.73
C GLY A 119 26.51 -7.30 4.19
N LEU A 120 25.49 -7.03 5.04
CA LEU A 120 25.55 -7.38 6.46
C LEU A 120 25.39 -8.89 6.66
N THR A 121 26.12 -9.46 7.62
CA THR A 121 26.06 -10.87 8.02
C THR A 121 25.71 -10.96 9.51
N ASP A 122 25.22 -12.12 9.95
CA ASP A 122 24.84 -12.39 11.33
C ASP A 122 23.83 -11.36 11.89
N VAL A 123 22.86 -11.01 11.05
CA VAL A 123 21.82 -10.01 11.37
C VAL A 123 20.90 -10.54 12.46
N SER A 124 20.66 -9.74 13.48
CA SER A 124 19.71 -10.04 14.56
C SER A 124 18.89 -8.80 14.92
N VAL A 125 17.67 -9.03 15.42
CA VAL A 125 16.81 -7.94 15.88
C VAL A 125 17.37 -7.33 17.16
N LEU A 126 17.45 -5.99 17.19
CA LEU A 126 17.72 -5.23 18.41
C LEU A 126 16.39 -4.95 19.11
N ASN A 127 16.21 -5.45 20.33
CA ASN A 127 15.05 -5.18 21.18
C ASN A 127 15.29 -3.97 22.07
#